data_5753e28efe16798b76e1264cfd42b5af
#
_entry.id   5753e28efe16798b76e1264cfd42b5af
#
_cell.length_a   1.000
_cell.length_b   1.000
_cell.length_c   1.000
_cell.angle_alpha   90.00
_cell.angle_beta   90.00
_cell.angle_gamma   90.00
#
_symmetry.space_group_name_H-M   'P 1'
#
loop_
_entity.id
_entity.type
_entity.pdbx_description
1 polymer ?
#
loop_
_entity_poly.entity_id
_entity_poly.type
_entity_poly.pdbx_seq_one_letter_code
_entity_poly.pdbx_strand_id
1 'polypeptide(L)'
;MVHICFPDIEIGDCYYGGTVLRSVQRLSNGQYYIMEFELQNEEDDSDTYEWNVYQCVVDNNTDADIYSTDENTITGRAPLETFGAAKRALNELLDYLKNGNYGNYGFQIHNIFAGWADERRRKAYSLVLEKLHWRLGFDEFDGIMEPGYWLTLNVKKTV
;
A
#
# COMPACT_ATOMS: atom_id res chain seq x y z
N MET A 1 -10.86 -24.82 8.82
CA MET A 1 -10.19 -23.49 8.70
C MET A 1 -9.63 -23.38 7.30
N VAL A 2 -10.00 -22.34 6.59
CA VAL A 2 -9.44 -22.10 5.26
C VAL A 2 -8.15 -21.29 5.44
N HIS A 3 -7.04 -21.83 4.99
CA HIS A 3 -5.80 -21.08 4.94
C HIS A 3 -5.79 -20.22 3.68
N ILE A 4 -5.83 -18.91 3.85
CA ILE A 4 -5.69 -17.98 2.75
C ILE A 4 -4.20 -17.81 2.50
N CYS A 5 -3.76 -18.15 1.30
CA CYS A 5 -2.37 -18.02 0.88
C CYS A 5 -2.19 -16.68 0.16
N PHE A 6 -1.15 -15.95 0.51
CA PHE A 6 -0.78 -14.69 -0.14
C PHE A 6 0.62 -14.83 -0.75
N PRO A 7 0.79 -15.63 -1.81
CA PRO A 7 2.12 -15.93 -2.34
C PRO A 7 2.82 -14.73 -2.95
N ASP A 8 2.06 -13.69 -3.33
CA ASP A 8 2.60 -12.49 -3.97
C ASP A 8 2.92 -11.37 -2.98
N ILE A 9 2.73 -11.62 -1.66
CA ILE A 9 3.06 -10.62 -0.64
C ILE A 9 4.38 -10.97 0.01
N GLU A 10 5.30 -10.03 -0.05
CA GLU A 10 6.61 -10.10 0.59
C GLU A 10 6.63 -9.21 1.83
N ILE A 11 7.26 -9.69 2.89
CA ILE A 11 7.51 -8.90 4.10
C ILE A 11 9.00 -8.60 4.15
N GLY A 12 9.36 -7.33 4.27
CA GLY A 12 10.74 -6.90 4.30
C GLY A 12 10.93 -5.62 5.08
N ASP A 13 12.12 -5.05 4.96
CA ASP A 13 12.47 -3.77 5.56
C ASP A 13 12.63 -2.72 4.46
N CYS A 14 12.14 -1.51 4.71
CA CYS A 14 12.39 -0.40 3.81
C CYS A 14 13.83 0.12 4.01
N TYR A 15 14.25 1.03 3.12
CA TYR A 15 15.58 1.65 3.18
C TYR A 15 15.89 2.29 4.55
N TYR A 16 14.86 2.79 5.23
CA TYR A 16 14.99 3.43 6.55
C TYR A 16 14.79 2.46 7.73
N GLY A 17 14.69 1.15 7.47
CA GLY A 17 14.62 0.13 8.50
C GLY A 17 13.22 -0.21 9.02
N GLY A 18 12.16 0.41 8.48
CA GLY A 18 10.77 0.09 8.85
C GLY A 18 10.23 -1.13 8.10
N THR A 19 9.21 -1.76 8.67
CA THR A 19 8.55 -2.92 8.04
C THR A 19 7.75 -2.51 6.81
N VAL A 20 7.87 -3.31 5.75
CA VAL A 20 7.15 -3.12 4.50
C VAL A 20 6.40 -4.41 4.14
N LEU A 21 5.14 -4.25 3.75
CA LEU A 21 4.37 -5.30 3.07
C LEU A 21 4.32 -4.93 1.59
N ARG A 22 4.76 -5.84 0.72
CA ARG A 22 4.91 -5.57 -0.71
C ARG A 22 4.11 -6.56 -1.54
N SER A 23 3.35 -6.04 -2.51
CA SER A 23 2.75 -6.83 -3.58
C SER A 23 3.42 -6.49 -4.91
N VAL A 24 3.92 -7.52 -5.59
CA VAL A 24 4.58 -7.38 -6.90
C VAL A 24 3.75 -8.11 -7.94
N GLN A 25 3.39 -7.43 -9.02
CA GLN A 25 2.60 -7.98 -10.10
C GLN A 25 3.29 -7.76 -11.44
N ARG A 26 3.42 -8.85 -12.21
CA ARG A 26 3.99 -8.78 -13.55
C ARG A 26 2.95 -8.30 -14.55
N LEU A 27 3.31 -7.30 -15.34
CA LEU A 27 2.49 -6.80 -16.44
C LEU A 27 2.80 -7.55 -17.72
N SER A 28 1.86 -7.55 -18.68
CA SER A 28 2.00 -8.28 -19.94
C SER A 28 3.15 -7.77 -20.82
N ASN A 29 3.54 -6.51 -20.65
CA ASN A 29 4.66 -5.91 -21.39
C ASN A 29 6.04 -6.21 -20.77
N GLY A 30 6.11 -7.04 -19.72
CA GLY A 30 7.34 -7.38 -19.03
C GLY A 30 7.72 -6.44 -17.89
N GLN A 31 6.99 -5.36 -17.69
CA GLN A 31 7.18 -4.49 -16.53
C GLN A 31 6.58 -5.12 -15.28
N TYR A 32 6.94 -4.57 -14.11
CA TYR A 32 6.37 -4.97 -12.81
C TYR A 32 5.69 -3.78 -12.17
N TYR A 33 4.49 -4.02 -11.65
CA TYR A 33 3.81 -3.09 -10.75
C TYR A 33 4.10 -3.49 -9.31
N ILE A 34 4.51 -2.53 -8.50
CA ILE A 34 4.83 -2.75 -7.09
C ILE A 34 4.01 -1.80 -6.25
N MET A 35 3.32 -2.34 -5.24
CA MET A 35 2.67 -1.57 -4.19
C MET A 35 3.25 -1.96 -2.84
N GLU A 36 3.57 -0.98 -2.03
CA GLU A 36 4.07 -1.18 -0.67
C GLU A 36 3.17 -0.49 0.35
N PHE A 37 2.93 -1.20 1.45
CA PHE A 37 2.47 -0.59 2.70
C PHE A 37 3.67 -0.51 3.62
N GLU A 38 4.08 0.71 3.95
CA GLU A 38 5.21 0.98 4.84
C GLU A 38 4.71 1.38 6.21
N LEU A 39 5.15 0.66 7.25
CA LEU A 39 4.76 0.92 8.63
C LEU A 39 5.47 2.17 9.15
N GLN A 40 4.69 3.14 9.66
CA GLN A 40 5.21 4.42 10.10
C GLN A 40 5.50 4.50 11.60
N ASN A 41 4.88 3.64 12.41
CA ASN A 41 4.94 3.71 13.88
C ASN A 41 5.50 2.43 14.52
N GLU A 42 6.52 1.84 13.93
CA GLU A 42 7.06 0.54 14.34
C GLU A 42 7.57 0.51 15.79
N GLU A 43 8.01 1.63 16.32
CA GLU A 43 8.53 1.76 17.70
C GLU A 43 7.43 2.01 18.73
N ASP A 44 6.18 2.14 18.29
CA ASP A 44 5.05 2.38 19.17
C ASP A 44 4.49 1.03 19.67
N ASP A 45 4.36 0.87 20.99
CA ASP A 45 3.81 -0.33 21.63
C ASP A 45 2.27 -0.38 21.57
N SER A 46 1.63 0.46 20.77
CA SER A 46 0.17 0.46 20.65
C SER A 46 -0.32 -0.68 19.77
N ASP A 47 -1.61 -1.00 19.89
CA ASP A 47 -2.30 -1.94 19.00
C ASP A 47 -2.77 -1.26 17.71
N THR A 48 -2.32 -0.05 17.46
CA THR A 48 -2.64 0.76 16.27
C THR A 48 -1.42 0.80 15.36
N TYR A 49 -1.63 0.38 14.13
CA TYR A 49 -0.60 0.36 13.08
C TYR A 49 -0.93 1.42 12.03
N GLU A 50 0.05 2.24 11.69
CA GLU A 50 -0.10 3.29 10.68
C GLU A 50 0.75 2.96 9.46
N TRP A 51 0.11 2.89 8.30
CA TRP A 51 0.74 2.50 7.05
C TRP A 51 0.61 3.60 6.02
N ASN A 52 1.70 3.85 5.29
CA ASN A 52 1.66 4.66 4.08
C ASN A 52 1.74 3.77 2.85
N VAL A 53 0.99 4.14 1.82
CA VAL A 53 0.95 3.42 0.54
C VAL A 53 1.89 4.07 -0.46
N TYR A 54 2.78 3.27 -1.03
CA TYR A 54 3.66 3.67 -2.13
C TYR A 54 3.47 2.72 -3.30
N GLN A 55 3.67 3.23 -4.51
CA GLN A 55 3.53 2.42 -5.73
C GLN A 55 4.46 2.90 -6.83
N CYS A 56 4.89 1.96 -7.67
CA CYS A 56 5.68 2.27 -8.87
C CYS A 56 5.54 1.18 -9.92
N VAL A 57 5.96 1.50 -11.14
CA VAL A 57 6.14 0.54 -12.24
C VAL A 57 7.59 0.57 -12.66
N VAL A 58 8.21 -0.60 -12.78
CA VAL A 58 9.63 -0.73 -13.11
C VAL A 58 9.85 -1.77 -14.20
N ASP A 59 10.95 -1.69 -14.90
CA ASP A 59 11.30 -2.65 -15.96
C ASP A 59 11.76 -4.00 -15.39
N ASN A 60 12.28 -4.00 -14.17
CA ASN A 60 12.57 -5.23 -13.42
C ASN A 60 12.27 -4.99 -11.93
N ASN A 61 12.11 -6.06 -11.14
CA ASN A 61 11.71 -5.91 -9.74
C ASN A 61 12.88 -5.80 -8.76
N THR A 62 14.11 -5.62 -9.23
CA THR A 62 15.29 -5.55 -8.37
C THR A 62 15.71 -4.13 -8.01
N ASP A 63 15.41 -3.14 -8.88
CA ASP A 63 15.86 -1.76 -8.74
C ASP A 63 14.69 -0.78 -8.62
N ALA A 64 13.65 -1.18 -7.91
CA ALA A 64 12.46 -0.35 -7.76
C ALA A 64 12.74 0.90 -6.92
N ASP A 65 12.58 2.07 -7.52
CA ASP A 65 12.51 3.34 -6.81
C ASP A 65 11.04 3.65 -6.50
N ILE A 66 10.58 3.10 -5.41
CA ILE A 66 9.18 3.21 -4.97
C ILE A 66 8.79 4.65 -4.62
N TYR A 67 9.77 5.51 -4.35
CA TYR A 67 9.54 6.91 -3.98
C TYR A 67 9.68 7.86 -5.16
N SER A 68 9.95 7.34 -6.35
CA SER A 68 10.11 8.17 -7.55
C SER A 68 8.84 8.91 -7.91
N THR A 69 8.98 10.14 -8.35
CA THR A 69 7.91 10.94 -8.92
C THR A 69 7.92 10.93 -10.45
N ASP A 70 8.86 10.19 -11.06
CA ASP A 70 8.93 10.04 -12.51
C ASP A 70 7.66 9.38 -13.05
N GLU A 71 7.09 9.96 -14.09
CA GLU A 71 5.83 9.50 -14.67
C GLU A 71 5.91 8.06 -15.20
N ASN A 72 7.01 7.69 -15.82
CA ASN A 72 7.21 6.34 -16.35
C ASN A 72 7.32 5.29 -15.23
N THR A 73 7.85 5.69 -14.08
CA THR A 73 7.94 4.84 -12.90
C THR A 73 6.56 4.68 -12.22
N ILE A 74 5.68 5.69 -12.32
CA ILE A 74 4.36 5.68 -11.69
C ILE A 74 3.33 4.92 -12.52
N THR A 75 3.27 5.17 -13.82
CA THR A 75 2.21 4.64 -14.69
C THR A 75 2.68 3.56 -15.66
N GLY A 76 3.99 3.50 -15.91
CA GLY A 76 4.56 2.59 -16.90
C GLY A 76 4.08 2.88 -18.33
N ARG A 77 4.22 1.87 -19.20
CA ARG A 77 3.82 1.95 -20.59
C ARG A 77 2.47 1.29 -20.89
N ALA A 78 1.80 0.77 -19.87
CA ALA A 78 0.49 0.12 -20.00
C ALA A 78 -0.45 0.63 -18.90
N PRO A 79 -0.97 1.87 -19.00
CA PRO A 79 -1.69 2.51 -17.90
C PRO A 79 -2.99 1.81 -17.49
N LEU A 80 -3.73 1.21 -18.41
CA LEU A 80 -4.95 0.48 -18.06
C LEU A 80 -4.66 -0.81 -17.29
N GLU A 81 -3.63 -1.54 -17.71
CA GLU A 81 -3.20 -2.76 -17.03
C GLU A 81 -2.60 -2.43 -15.66
N THR A 82 -1.85 -1.34 -15.58
CA THR A 82 -1.28 -0.82 -14.32
C THR A 82 -2.40 -0.50 -13.32
N PHE A 83 -3.48 0.12 -13.78
CA PHE A 83 -4.63 0.43 -12.93
C PHE A 83 -5.29 -0.84 -12.39
N GLY A 84 -5.46 -1.86 -13.23
CA GLY A 84 -5.96 -3.17 -12.80
C GLY A 84 -5.03 -3.86 -11.80
N ALA A 85 -3.72 -3.79 -12.03
CA ALA A 85 -2.72 -4.32 -11.11
C ALA A 85 -2.76 -3.61 -9.76
N ALA A 86 -2.95 -2.28 -9.76
CA ALA A 86 -3.09 -1.50 -8.54
C ALA A 86 -4.29 -1.95 -7.71
N LYS A 87 -5.42 -2.20 -8.33
CA LYS A 87 -6.61 -2.74 -7.64
C LYS A 87 -6.35 -4.10 -7.02
N ARG A 88 -5.72 -5.01 -7.77
CA ARG A 88 -5.39 -6.34 -7.26
C ARG A 88 -4.41 -6.28 -6.10
N ALA A 89 -3.35 -5.48 -6.23
CA ALA A 89 -2.35 -5.31 -5.19
C ALA A 89 -2.96 -4.74 -3.91
N LEU A 90 -3.79 -3.71 -4.04
CA LEU A 90 -4.48 -3.09 -2.91
C LEU A 90 -5.37 -4.10 -2.19
N ASN A 91 -6.18 -4.86 -2.94
CA ASN A 91 -7.05 -5.87 -2.36
C ASN A 91 -6.25 -6.97 -1.66
N GLU A 92 -5.16 -7.44 -2.24
CA GLU A 92 -4.29 -8.45 -1.61
C GLU A 92 -3.69 -7.96 -0.30
N LEU A 93 -3.16 -6.74 -0.28
CA LEU A 93 -2.56 -6.16 0.93
C LEU A 93 -3.61 -5.91 2.01
N LEU A 94 -4.78 -5.40 1.65
CA LEU A 94 -5.89 -5.22 2.58
C LEU A 94 -6.39 -6.55 3.14
N ASP A 95 -6.55 -7.56 2.30
CA ASP A 95 -6.98 -8.89 2.73
C ASP A 95 -5.94 -9.53 3.64
N TYR A 96 -4.67 -9.35 3.36
CA TYR A 96 -3.59 -9.80 4.23
C TYR A 96 -3.75 -9.25 5.65
N LEU A 97 -4.00 -7.96 5.78
CA LEU A 97 -4.22 -7.32 7.08
C LEU A 97 -5.55 -7.77 7.71
N LYS A 98 -6.63 -7.82 6.95
CA LYS A 98 -7.96 -8.22 7.44
C LYS A 98 -7.98 -9.64 7.99
N ASN A 99 -7.16 -10.53 7.45
CA ASN A 99 -7.06 -11.91 7.89
C ASN A 99 -6.11 -12.10 9.09
N GLY A 100 -5.61 -11.01 9.67
CA GLY A 100 -4.78 -11.04 10.86
C GLY A 100 -3.38 -11.60 10.65
N ASN A 101 -2.82 -11.46 9.45
CA ASN A 101 -1.49 -11.99 9.13
C ASN A 101 -0.34 -11.13 9.64
N TYR A 102 -0.63 -9.94 10.16
CA TYR A 102 0.37 -9.03 10.71
C TYR A 102 0.02 -8.63 12.15
N GLY A 103 1.05 -8.39 12.94
CA GLY A 103 0.92 -7.87 14.30
C GLY A 103 0.67 -8.95 15.36
N ASN A 104 0.48 -8.50 16.59
CA ASN A 104 0.26 -9.35 17.74
C ASN A 104 -1.20 -9.83 17.84
N TYR A 105 -1.45 -10.82 18.69
CA TYR A 105 -2.81 -11.28 18.94
C TYR A 105 -3.64 -10.20 19.64
N GLY A 106 -4.96 -10.28 19.47
CA GLY A 106 -5.91 -9.34 20.04
C GLY A 106 -6.50 -8.40 19.01
N PHE A 107 -7.13 -7.33 19.48
CA PHE A 107 -7.69 -6.31 18.62
C PHE A 107 -6.59 -5.42 18.07
N GLN A 108 -6.68 -5.15 16.77
CA GLN A 108 -5.72 -4.30 16.07
C GLN A 108 -6.47 -3.28 15.22
N ILE A 109 -5.92 -2.09 15.14
CA ILE A 109 -6.41 -1.04 14.25
C ILE A 109 -5.32 -0.76 13.24
N HIS A 110 -5.65 -0.89 11.95
CA HIS A 110 -4.74 -0.52 10.87
C HIS A 110 -5.29 0.72 10.17
N ASN A 111 -4.56 1.82 10.27
CA ASN A 111 -4.85 3.07 9.56
C ASN A 111 -3.94 3.15 8.34
N ILE A 112 -4.54 3.21 7.17
CA ILE A 112 -3.81 3.15 5.90
C ILE A 112 -4.02 4.45 5.16
N PHE A 113 -2.93 5.13 4.84
CA PHE A 113 -2.95 6.42 4.16
C PHE A 113 -2.36 6.29 2.76
N ALA A 114 -3.16 6.70 1.76
CA ALA A 114 -2.74 6.81 0.38
C ALA A 114 -2.71 8.28 -0.02
N GLY A 115 -1.55 8.90 0.10
CA GLY A 115 -1.33 10.29 -0.28
C GLY A 115 -1.07 10.44 -1.78
N TRP A 116 -1.29 11.64 -2.30
CA TRP A 116 -0.92 11.97 -3.67
C TRP A 116 -0.01 13.20 -3.68
N ALA A 117 1.05 13.10 -4.47
CA ALA A 117 1.99 14.20 -4.66
C ALA A 117 1.59 15.13 -5.83
N ASP A 118 0.66 14.68 -6.67
CA ASP A 118 0.24 15.41 -7.85
C ASP A 118 -1.22 15.13 -8.21
N GLU A 119 -1.77 15.96 -9.08
CA GLU A 119 -3.18 15.94 -9.50
C GLU A 119 -3.54 14.67 -10.27
N ARG A 120 -2.60 14.08 -10.98
CA ARG A 120 -2.81 12.86 -11.75
C ARG A 120 -3.06 11.65 -10.83
N ARG A 121 -2.24 11.53 -9.78
CA ARG A 121 -2.43 10.49 -8.76
C ARG A 121 -3.75 10.68 -8.03
N ARG A 122 -4.10 11.92 -7.71
CA ARG A 122 -5.37 12.25 -7.08
C ARG A 122 -6.55 11.73 -7.89
N LYS A 123 -6.58 11.97 -9.19
CA LYS A 123 -7.65 11.48 -10.06
C LYS A 123 -7.75 9.97 -10.07
N ALA A 124 -6.61 9.28 -10.18
CA ALA A 124 -6.57 7.83 -10.17
C ALA A 124 -7.09 7.26 -8.84
N TYR A 125 -6.65 7.83 -7.71
CA TYR A 125 -7.09 7.40 -6.40
C TYR A 125 -8.58 7.66 -6.17
N SER A 126 -9.10 8.82 -6.59
CA SER A 126 -10.52 9.13 -6.46
C SER A 126 -11.41 8.10 -7.13
N LEU A 127 -11.02 7.62 -8.31
CA LEU A 127 -11.81 6.63 -9.04
C LEU A 127 -11.92 5.28 -8.34
N VAL A 128 -10.94 4.93 -7.53
CA VAL A 128 -10.89 3.63 -6.86
C VAL A 128 -11.28 3.72 -5.40
N LEU A 129 -10.65 4.63 -4.67
CA LEU A 129 -10.72 4.64 -3.20
C LEU A 129 -12.03 5.18 -2.68
N GLU A 130 -12.64 6.17 -3.33
CA GLU A 130 -13.94 6.68 -2.94
C GLU A 130 -15.03 5.59 -3.01
N LYS A 131 -14.98 4.74 -4.04
CA LYS A 131 -15.90 3.62 -4.20
C LYS A 131 -15.72 2.55 -3.12
N LEU A 132 -14.53 2.47 -2.54
CA LEU A 132 -14.19 1.53 -1.46
C LEU A 132 -14.37 2.14 -0.07
N HIS A 133 -15.03 3.30 0.02
CA HIS A 133 -15.33 4.02 1.26
C HIS A 133 -14.09 4.54 2.02
N TRP A 134 -13.00 4.79 1.31
CA TRP A 134 -11.89 5.53 1.88
C TRP A 134 -12.29 6.98 2.09
N ARG A 135 -11.81 7.59 3.16
CA ARG A 135 -12.15 8.96 3.52
C ARG A 135 -11.05 9.93 3.10
N LEU A 136 -11.46 11.03 2.48
CA LEU A 136 -10.56 12.14 2.16
C LEU A 136 -10.05 12.78 3.45
N GLY A 137 -8.76 13.07 3.53
CA GLY A 137 -8.13 13.69 4.69
C GLY A 137 -6.71 14.11 4.44
N PHE A 138 -5.99 14.32 5.52
CA PHE A 138 -4.60 14.78 5.48
C PHE A 138 -3.76 13.93 6.41
N ASP A 139 -2.46 13.80 6.07
CA ASP A 139 -1.43 13.31 6.97
C ASP A 139 -0.40 14.42 7.18
N GLU A 140 0.16 14.50 8.38
CA GLU A 140 1.18 15.49 8.70
C GLU A 140 2.53 14.80 8.87
N PHE A 141 3.53 15.30 8.15
CA PHE A 141 4.90 14.87 8.29
C PHE A 141 5.82 16.09 8.29
N ASP A 142 6.59 16.28 9.37
CA ASP A 142 7.50 17.42 9.58
C ASP A 142 6.81 18.79 9.36
N GLY A 143 5.58 18.93 9.84
CA GLY A 143 4.82 20.17 9.70
C GLY A 143 4.18 20.37 8.33
N ILE A 144 4.36 19.45 7.40
CA ILE A 144 3.78 19.50 6.07
C ILE A 144 2.52 18.64 6.05
N MET A 145 1.39 19.24 5.61
CA MET A 145 0.11 18.53 5.45
C MET A 145 0.03 17.93 4.06
N GLU A 146 -0.02 16.61 3.97
CA GLU A 146 -0.19 15.89 2.71
C GLU A 146 -1.65 15.45 2.56
N PRO A 147 -2.35 15.83 1.47
CA PRO A 147 -3.71 15.33 1.23
C PRO A 147 -3.69 13.88 0.75
N GLY A 148 -4.72 13.15 1.07
CA GLY A 148 -4.84 11.76 0.65
C GLY A 148 -6.13 11.12 1.12
N TYR A 149 -6.17 9.79 1.06
CA TYR A 149 -7.29 8.98 1.50
C TYR A 149 -6.88 8.09 2.66
N TRP A 150 -7.76 7.98 3.64
CA TRP A 150 -7.60 7.13 4.82
C TRP A 150 -8.58 5.97 4.80
N LEU A 151 -8.09 4.79 5.15
CA LEU A 151 -8.90 3.62 5.48
C LEU A 151 -8.51 3.11 6.86
N THR A 152 -9.49 2.81 7.69
CA THR A 152 -9.27 2.18 8.99
C THR A 152 -9.82 0.76 8.97
N LEU A 153 -8.98 -0.21 9.28
CA LEU A 153 -9.38 -1.61 9.45
C LEU A 153 -9.32 -1.97 10.93
N ASN A 154 -10.43 -2.53 11.43
CA ASN A 154 -10.48 -3.12 12.76
C ASN A 154 -10.36 -4.63 12.61
N VAL A 155 -9.29 -5.20 13.14
CA VAL A 155 -8.96 -6.60 12.96
C VAL A 155 -8.88 -7.27 14.32
N LYS A 156 -9.47 -8.47 14.43
CA LYS A 156 -9.28 -9.32 15.60
C LYS A 156 -8.41 -10.51 15.19
N LYS A 157 -7.19 -10.56 15.71
CA LYS A 157 -6.28 -11.66 15.48
C LYS A 157 -6.44 -12.67 16.61
N THR A 158 -6.82 -13.89 16.28
CA THR A 158 -6.99 -14.99 17.25
C THR A 158 -5.81 -15.95 17.17
N VAL A 159 -5.55 -16.59 18.31
CA VAL A 159 -4.52 -17.63 18.39
C VAL A 159 -4.95 -18.87 17.61
#